data_c11e5c2023b4e389833ae37f025e0023
#
_entry.id   c11e5c2023b4e389833ae37f025e0023
#
_cell.length_a   1.000
_cell.length_b   1.000
_cell.length_c   1.000
_cell.angle_alpha   90.00
_cell.angle_beta   90.00
_cell.angle_gamma   90.00
#
_symmetry.space_group_name_H-M   'P 1'
#
loop_
_entity.id
_entity.type
_entity.pdbx_description
1 polymer ?
#
loop_
_entity_poly.entity_id
_entity_poly.type
_entity_poly.pdbx_seq_one_letter_code
_entity_poly.pdbx_strand_id
1 'polypeptide(L)'
;MQTVQLSKEINPHFYDMWTTDKPYIVCKGGRGSFKSSVISLKLVTMMMKYIQQGKTVNVICIRENQQYLRDSVYNQILWAMNILHVSNEFQTRVSPMTIRHTLTGSTFYFYGANDPQKLKSNIVGNIIAVWFEEFANLKNVDVFDLSLIHI
;
A
#
# COMPACT_ATOMS: atom_id res chain seq x y z
N MET A 1 23.34 -8.93 0.89
CA MET A 1 22.08 -8.44 0.28
C MET A 1 21.31 -9.63 -0.25
N GLN A 2 20.08 -9.81 0.20
CA GLN A 2 19.24 -10.89 -0.31
C GLN A 2 18.60 -10.44 -1.62
N THR A 3 18.61 -11.33 -2.61
CA THR A 3 17.98 -11.07 -3.90
C THR A 3 16.60 -11.73 -3.93
N VAL A 4 15.58 -10.97 -4.26
CA VAL A 4 14.21 -11.46 -4.40
C VAL A 4 13.83 -11.47 -5.88
N GLN A 5 13.39 -12.62 -6.36
CA GLN A 5 12.92 -12.75 -7.74
C GLN A 5 11.42 -12.48 -7.79
N LEU A 6 11.05 -11.23 -8.04
CA LEU A 6 9.67 -10.76 -8.02
C LEU A 6 8.76 -11.50 -9.03
N SER A 7 9.31 -11.93 -10.15
CA SER A 7 8.54 -12.70 -11.14
C SER A 7 7.96 -14.01 -10.60
N LYS A 8 8.51 -14.53 -9.52
CA LYS A 8 7.96 -15.72 -8.83
C LYS A 8 6.88 -15.37 -7.82
N GLU A 9 6.87 -14.12 -7.34
CA GLU A 9 5.93 -13.67 -6.31
C GLU A 9 4.68 -13.01 -6.91
N ILE A 10 4.74 -12.61 -8.18
CA ILE A 10 3.67 -11.90 -8.86
C ILE A 10 3.02 -12.81 -9.89
N ASN A 11 1.70 -13.00 -9.77
CA ASN A 11 0.93 -13.71 -10.78
C ASN A 11 1.04 -12.98 -12.12
N PRO A 12 1.36 -13.68 -13.25
CA PRO A 12 1.47 -13.05 -14.56
C PRO A 12 0.27 -12.21 -14.99
N HIS A 13 -0.92 -12.52 -14.49
CA HIS A 13 -2.14 -11.74 -14.73
C HIS A 13 -1.99 -10.26 -14.31
N PHE A 14 -1.12 -9.98 -13.36
CA PHE A 14 -0.90 -8.62 -12.82
C PHE A 14 0.36 -7.94 -13.34
N TYR A 15 1.05 -8.49 -14.32
CA TYR A 15 2.29 -7.89 -14.82
C TYR A 15 2.07 -6.48 -15.41
N ASP A 16 0.94 -6.26 -16.08
CA ASP A 16 0.62 -4.94 -16.62
C ASP A 16 0.46 -3.89 -15.50
N MET A 17 -0.20 -4.27 -14.41
CA MET A 17 -0.31 -3.41 -13.23
C MET A 17 1.05 -3.15 -12.60
N TRP A 18 1.90 -4.15 -12.53
CA TRP A 18 3.23 -4.04 -11.96
C TRP A 18 4.11 -3.07 -12.74
N THR A 19 4.08 -3.14 -14.06
CA THR A 19 4.99 -2.40 -14.94
C THR A 19 4.50 -1.02 -15.32
N THR A 20 3.21 -0.72 -15.18
CA THR A 20 2.65 0.57 -15.59
C THR A 20 3.18 1.72 -14.73
N ASP A 21 3.45 2.85 -15.38
CA ASP A 21 3.84 4.12 -14.75
C ASP A 21 2.71 5.17 -14.78
N LYS A 22 1.52 4.75 -15.18
CA LYS A 22 0.36 5.65 -15.22
C LYS A 22 0.00 6.16 -13.83
N PRO A 23 -0.44 7.44 -13.71
CA PRO A 23 -0.73 8.03 -12.41
C PRO A 23 -1.93 7.41 -11.69
N TYR A 24 -2.86 6.82 -12.43
CA TYR A 24 -4.02 6.15 -11.86
C TYR A 24 -4.07 4.70 -12.33
N ILE A 25 -4.15 3.79 -11.37
CA ILE A 25 -4.27 2.36 -11.65
C ILE A 25 -5.51 1.86 -10.91
N VAL A 26 -6.49 1.36 -11.65
CA VAL A 26 -7.70 0.77 -11.09
C VAL A 26 -7.63 -0.74 -11.29
N CYS A 27 -7.64 -1.46 -10.17
CA CYS A 27 -7.58 -2.92 -10.18
C CYS A 27 -8.96 -3.48 -9.87
N LYS A 28 -9.50 -4.26 -10.78
CA LYS A 28 -10.78 -4.94 -10.64
C LYS A 28 -10.53 -6.44 -10.47
N GLY A 29 -11.22 -7.05 -9.54
CA GLY A 29 -11.11 -8.49 -9.32
C GLY A 29 -11.97 -8.94 -8.16
N GLY A 30 -12.33 -10.21 -8.15
CA GLY A 30 -13.05 -10.82 -7.03
C GLY A 30 -12.15 -11.05 -5.81
N ARG A 31 -12.75 -11.45 -4.71
CA ARG A 31 -12.02 -11.89 -3.53
C ARG A 31 -11.11 -13.06 -3.90
N GLY A 32 -9.89 -13.06 -3.36
CA GLY A 32 -8.90 -14.11 -3.68
C GLY A 32 -8.17 -13.92 -4.99
N SER A 33 -8.35 -12.79 -5.68
CA SER A 33 -7.63 -12.51 -6.94
C SER A 33 -6.16 -12.12 -6.73
N PHE A 34 -5.71 -12.00 -5.48
CA PHE A 34 -4.35 -11.58 -5.09
C PHE A 34 -3.98 -10.14 -5.50
N LYS A 35 -4.95 -9.30 -5.90
CA LYS A 35 -4.67 -7.93 -6.31
C LYS A 35 -4.02 -7.10 -5.21
N SER A 36 -4.51 -7.23 -3.97
CA SER A 36 -3.94 -6.50 -2.82
C SER A 36 -2.51 -6.90 -2.53
N SER A 37 -2.16 -8.17 -2.75
CA SER A 37 -0.80 -8.67 -2.59
C SER A 37 0.15 -8.01 -3.60
N VAL A 38 -0.26 -7.92 -4.86
CA VAL A 38 0.55 -7.29 -5.91
C VAL A 38 0.68 -5.78 -5.69
N ILE A 39 -0.40 -5.12 -5.29
CA ILE A 39 -0.39 -3.69 -4.97
C ILE A 39 0.59 -3.42 -3.82
N SER A 40 0.51 -4.18 -2.74
CA SER A 40 1.39 -4.00 -1.59
C SER A 40 2.86 -4.21 -1.94
N LEU A 41 3.18 -5.23 -2.74
CA LEU A 41 4.53 -5.45 -3.24
C LEU A 41 5.02 -4.28 -4.08
N LYS A 42 4.18 -3.75 -4.98
CA LYS A 42 4.51 -2.59 -5.82
C LYS A 42 4.82 -1.36 -4.97
N LEU A 43 4.00 -1.06 -3.98
CA LEU A 43 4.18 0.11 -3.12
C LEU A 43 5.43 0.02 -2.27
N VAL A 44 5.71 -1.13 -1.66
CA VAL A 44 6.94 -1.33 -0.88
C VAL A 44 8.18 -1.22 -1.77
N THR A 45 8.15 -1.82 -2.96
CA THR A 45 9.24 -1.74 -3.92
C THR A 45 9.50 -0.29 -4.35
N MET A 46 8.45 0.47 -4.63
CA MET A 46 8.56 1.89 -4.99
C MET A 46 9.22 2.69 -3.86
N MET A 47 8.76 2.52 -2.63
CA MET A 47 9.34 3.19 -1.47
C MET A 47 10.82 2.85 -1.32
N MET A 48 11.18 1.57 -1.41
CA MET A 48 12.57 1.12 -1.28
C MET A 48 13.47 1.71 -2.37
N LYS A 49 12.97 1.90 -3.58
CA LYS A 49 13.73 2.57 -4.65
C LYS A 49 14.10 4.01 -4.27
N TYR A 50 13.16 4.77 -3.71
CA TYR A 50 13.42 6.13 -3.25
C TYR A 50 14.34 6.16 -2.04
N ILE A 51 14.18 5.22 -1.11
CA ILE A 51 15.05 5.08 0.06
C ILE A 51 16.50 4.84 -0.37
N GLN A 52 16.72 3.99 -1.37
CA GLN A 52 18.06 3.73 -1.92
C GLN A 52 18.69 4.97 -2.55
N GLN A 53 17.88 5.92 -3.01
CA GLN A 53 18.34 7.22 -3.52
C GLN A 53 18.57 8.26 -2.40
N GLY A 54 18.42 7.85 -1.14
CA GLY A 54 18.55 8.76 0.01
C GLY A 54 17.36 9.70 0.22
N LYS A 55 16.21 9.41 -0.39
CA LYS A 55 15.01 10.24 -0.29
C LYS A 55 14.07 9.76 0.81
N THR A 56 13.40 10.72 1.47
CA THR A 56 12.31 10.44 2.39
C THR A 56 10.99 10.62 1.66
N VAL A 57 10.20 9.55 1.59
CA VAL A 57 8.93 9.53 0.87
C VAL A 57 7.84 8.87 1.71
N ASN A 58 6.59 9.16 1.39
CA ASN A 58 5.46 8.65 2.15
C ASN A 58 4.41 8.03 1.23
N VAL A 59 3.70 7.04 1.75
CA VAL A 59 2.57 6.40 1.09
C VAL A 59 1.36 6.46 2.01
N ILE A 60 0.21 6.77 1.46
CA ILE A 60 -1.05 6.79 2.21
C ILE A 60 -1.90 5.61 1.75
N CYS A 61 -2.36 4.81 2.72
CA CYS A 61 -3.25 3.69 2.51
C CYS A 61 -4.59 4.00 3.16
N ILE A 62 -5.67 3.94 2.38
CA ILE A 62 -7.00 4.31 2.82
C ILE A 62 -7.95 3.14 2.62
N ARG A 63 -8.76 2.87 3.62
CA ARG A 63 -9.90 1.97 3.54
C ARG A 63 -11.15 2.69 4.01
N GLU A 64 -12.32 2.31 3.51
CA GLU A 64 -13.59 2.94 3.87
C GLU A 64 -13.78 2.96 5.39
N ASN A 65 -13.55 1.84 6.05
CA ASN A 65 -13.74 1.72 7.49
C ASN A 65 -12.41 1.50 8.21
N GLN A 66 -12.06 2.44 9.10
CA GLN A 66 -10.85 2.37 9.92
C GLN A 66 -10.77 1.07 10.76
N GLN A 67 -11.91 0.54 11.18
CA GLN A 67 -11.99 -0.67 11.99
C GLN A 67 -11.29 -1.88 11.34
N TYR A 68 -11.27 -1.94 10.01
CA TYR A 68 -10.71 -3.07 9.27
C TYR A 68 -9.30 -2.83 8.69
N LEU A 69 -8.68 -1.67 8.97
CA LEU A 69 -7.36 -1.33 8.44
C LEU A 69 -6.29 -2.34 8.83
N ARG A 70 -6.29 -2.80 10.09
CA ARG A 70 -5.28 -3.73 10.60
C ARG A 70 -5.35 -5.08 9.91
N ASP A 71 -6.55 -5.62 9.73
CA ASP A 71 -6.76 -6.96 9.18
C ASP A 71 -6.75 -7.00 7.65
N SER A 72 -6.48 -5.87 7.01
CA SER A 72 -6.43 -5.78 5.56
C SER A 72 -5.15 -5.09 5.07
N VAL A 73 -5.23 -3.78 4.83
CA VAL A 73 -4.15 -3.00 4.19
C VAL A 73 -2.85 -3.05 4.99
N TYR A 74 -2.95 -2.87 6.30
CA TYR A 74 -1.79 -2.87 7.19
C TYR A 74 -1.04 -4.21 7.13
N ASN A 75 -1.76 -5.31 7.30
CA ASN A 75 -1.16 -6.65 7.23
C ASN A 75 -0.62 -6.97 5.85
N GLN A 76 -1.24 -6.47 4.78
CA GLN A 76 -0.74 -6.63 3.41
C GLN A 76 0.62 -5.96 3.21
N ILE A 77 0.79 -4.76 3.74
CA ILE A 77 2.08 -4.06 3.65
C ILE A 77 3.15 -4.81 4.46
N LEU A 78 2.82 -5.28 5.67
CA LEU A 78 3.75 -6.10 6.46
C LEU A 78 4.13 -7.39 5.74
N TRP A 79 3.17 -8.05 5.13
CA TRP A 79 3.41 -9.24 4.32
C TRP A 79 4.38 -8.96 3.17
N ALA A 80 4.15 -7.86 2.43
CA ALA A 80 5.02 -7.46 1.32
C ALA A 80 6.45 -7.18 1.79
N MET A 81 6.61 -6.51 2.93
CA MET A 81 7.92 -6.25 3.51
C MET A 81 8.64 -7.55 3.88
N ASN A 82 7.90 -8.52 4.39
CA ASN A 82 8.46 -9.83 4.72
C ASN A 82 8.92 -10.58 3.47
N ILE A 83 8.11 -10.60 2.42
CA ILE A 83 8.47 -11.21 1.14
C ILE A 83 9.73 -10.57 0.54
N LEU A 84 9.85 -9.24 0.65
CA LEU A 84 11.00 -8.49 0.13
C LEU A 84 12.21 -8.48 1.08
N HIS A 85 12.11 -9.12 2.24
CA HIS A 85 13.15 -9.21 3.27
C HIS A 85 13.62 -7.84 3.79
N VAL A 86 12.70 -6.89 3.92
CA VAL A 86 13.00 -5.55 4.43
C VAL A 86 12.28 -5.21 5.75
N SER A 87 11.59 -6.19 6.34
CA SER A 87 10.81 -5.97 7.58
C SER A 87 11.63 -5.38 8.71
N ASN A 88 12.90 -5.78 8.84
CA ASN A 88 13.79 -5.31 9.90
C ASN A 88 14.23 -3.85 9.74
N GLU A 89 13.98 -3.24 8.58
CA GLU A 89 14.32 -1.83 8.35
C GLU A 89 13.19 -0.88 8.77
N PHE A 90 12.02 -1.44 9.15
CA PHE A 90 10.83 -0.67 9.46
C PHE A 90 10.39 -0.87 10.90
N GLN A 91 9.84 0.19 11.47
CA GLN A 91 9.23 0.19 12.80
C GLN A 91 7.73 0.34 12.67
N THR A 92 6.99 -0.53 13.34
CA THR A 92 5.52 -0.55 13.30
C THR A 92 4.92 0.13 14.51
N ARG A 93 3.78 0.80 14.31
CA ARG A 93 2.99 1.40 15.37
C ARG A 93 1.51 1.17 15.06
N VAL A 94 0.72 0.85 16.07
CA VAL A 94 -0.71 0.57 15.91
C VAL A 94 -1.58 1.79 16.20
N SER A 95 -1.14 2.69 17.07
CA SER A 95 -1.92 3.88 17.45
C SER A 95 -1.00 5.11 17.57
N PRO A 96 -0.99 5.99 16.59
CA PRO A 96 -1.60 5.91 15.26
C PRO A 96 -0.96 4.81 14.42
N MET A 97 -1.74 4.21 13.51
CA MET A 97 -1.26 3.10 12.70
C MET A 97 -0.30 3.59 11.62
N THR A 98 0.96 3.21 11.73
CA THR A 98 2.04 3.59 10.81
C THR A 98 3.08 2.49 10.68
N ILE A 99 3.77 2.45 9.54
CA ILE A 99 4.97 1.64 9.33
C ILE A 99 6.05 2.58 8.79
N ARG A 100 7.11 2.77 9.57
CA ARG A 100 8.12 3.80 9.32
C ARG A 100 9.49 3.17 9.10
N HIS A 101 10.17 3.61 8.04
CA HIS A 101 11.58 3.26 7.81
C HIS A 101 12.46 3.98 8.83
N THR A 102 13.25 3.24 9.59
CA THR A 102 13.99 3.78 10.74
C THR A 102 15.04 4.81 10.37
N LEU A 103 15.76 4.60 9.26
CA LEU A 103 16.85 5.50 8.84
C LEU A 103 16.35 6.77 8.15
N THR A 104 15.40 6.66 7.22
CA THR A 104 14.95 7.80 6.40
C THR A 104 13.71 8.49 6.95
N GLY A 105 12.92 7.81 7.78
CA GLY A 105 11.62 8.29 8.23
C GLY A 105 10.50 8.13 7.20
N SER A 106 10.79 7.51 6.05
CA SER A 106 9.76 7.20 5.05
C SER A 106 8.67 6.32 5.66
N THR A 107 7.40 6.69 5.47
CA THR A 107 6.32 6.11 6.26
C THR A 107 5.13 5.72 5.39
N PHE A 108 4.53 4.57 5.72
CA PHE A 108 3.19 4.19 5.30
C PHE A 108 2.20 4.65 6.36
N TYR A 109 1.26 5.51 5.96
CA TYR A 109 0.17 6.00 6.81
C TYR A 109 -1.12 5.26 6.46
N PHE A 110 -1.91 4.95 7.48
CA PHE A 110 -3.16 4.19 7.33
C PHE A 110 -4.33 4.98 7.89
N TYR A 111 -5.32 5.28 7.06
CA TYR A 111 -6.50 6.05 7.45
C TYR A 111 -7.79 5.36 7.03
N GLY A 112 -8.84 5.55 7.85
CA GLY A 112 -10.19 5.23 7.45
C GLY A 112 -10.85 6.41 6.73
N ALA A 113 -11.53 6.17 5.62
CA ALA A 113 -12.26 7.20 4.91
C ALA A 113 -13.47 7.72 5.69
N ASN A 114 -13.92 6.97 6.70
CA ASN A 114 -14.97 7.39 7.64
C ASN A 114 -14.48 8.41 8.68
N ASP A 115 -13.18 8.72 8.71
CA ASP A 115 -12.61 9.74 9.59
C ASP A 115 -11.94 10.84 8.76
N PRO A 116 -12.73 11.74 8.13
CA PRO A 116 -12.19 12.77 7.25
C PRO A 116 -11.35 13.81 7.99
N GLN A 117 -11.53 13.97 9.30
CA GLN A 117 -10.75 14.92 10.08
C GLN A 117 -9.29 14.50 10.21
N LYS A 118 -9.03 13.20 10.37
CA LYS A 118 -7.65 12.68 10.38
C LYS A 118 -6.95 12.90 9.05
N LEU A 119 -7.67 12.72 7.94
CA LEU A 119 -7.13 12.98 6.60
C LEU A 119 -6.79 14.46 6.39
N LYS A 120 -7.60 15.37 6.95
CA LYS A 120 -7.40 16.81 6.82
C LYS A 120 -6.35 17.36 7.78
N SER A 121 -6.21 16.80 8.97
CA SER A 121 -5.33 17.30 10.01
C SER A 121 -3.88 16.88 9.86
N ASN A 122 -3.61 15.82 9.09
CA ASN A 122 -2.27 15.32 8.88
C ASN A 122 -1.69 15.90 7.59
N ILE A 123 -0.76 16.82 7.74
CA ILE A 123 0.04 17.32 6.61
C ILE A 123 1.16 16.33 6.37
N VAL A 124 0.98 15.49 5.39
CA VAL A 124 2.00 14.54 4.96
C VAL A 124 2.64 15.06 3.68
N GLY A 125 3.94 15.33 3.73
CA GLY A 125 4.70 15.74 2.54
C GLY A 125 5.25 14.55 1.75
N ASN A 126 5.75 14.82 0.54
CA ASN A 126 6.44 13.84 -0.31
C ASN A 126 5.67 12.53 -0.49
N ILE A 127 4.39 12.63 -0.80
CA ILE A 127 3.53 11.48 -1.04
C ILE A 127 3.81 10.95 -2.45
N ILE A 128 4.27 9.69 -2.54
CA ILE A 128 4.54 9.05 -3.83
C ILE A 128 3.39 8.18 -4.33
N ALA A 129 2.50 7.76 -3.44
CA ALA A 129 1.34 6.96 -3.82
C ALA A 129 0.24 7.07 -2.78
N VAL A 130 -1.01 6.91 -3.24
CA VAL A 130 -2.19 6.77 -2.40
C VAL A 130 -2.93 5.50 -2.86
N TRP A 131 -3.17 4.59 -1.92
CA TRP A 131 -3.88 3.35 -2.18
C TRP A 131 -5.25 3.38 -1.49
N PHE A 132 -6.30 3.28 -2.28
CA PHE A 132 -7.66 3.11 -1.80
C PHE A 132 -8.05 1.64 -1.90
N GLU A 133 -8.12 0.95 -0.79
CA GLU A 133 -8.59 -0.43 -0.72
C GLU A 133 -10.12 -0.46 -0.65
N GLU A 134 -10.74 -1.35 -1.40
CA GLU A 134 -12.19 -1.48 -1.47
C GLU A 134 -12.91 -0.18 -1.86
N PHE A 135 -12.38 0.54 -2.83
CA PHE A 135 -12.89 1.83 -3.28
C PHE A 135 -14.36 1.78 -3.74
N ALA A 136 -14.83 0.64 -4.20
CA ALA A 136 -16.21 0.47 -4.69
C ALA A 136 -17.22 0.02 -3.62
N ASN A 137 -16.86 0.01 -2.35
CA ASN A 137 -17.82 -0.26 -1.26
C ASN A 137 -18.80 0.92 -1.03
N LEU A 138 -18.96 1.74 -2.05
CA LEU A 138 -20.01 2.74 -2.16
C LEU A 138 -21.32 2.02 -2.47
N LYS A 139 -22.06 1.63 -1.43
CA LYS A 139 -23.47 1.21 -1.47
C LYS A 139 -23.92 0.54 -2.78
N ASN A 140 -24.04 -0.77 -2.79
CA ASN A 140 -24.74 -1.57 -3.80
C ASN A 140 -23.94 -2.06 -5.01
N VAL A 141 -22.64 -2.25 -4.90
CA VAL A 141 -21.91 -3.01 -5.93
C VAL A 141 -21.42 -4.30 -5.31
N ASP A 142 -22.26 -5.29 -5.29
CA ASP A 142 -22.06 -6.53 -4.55
C ASP A 142 -21.06 -7.52 -5.16
N VAL A 143 -20.42 -7.21 -6.27
CA VAL A 143 -19.73 -8.24 -7.04
C VAL A 143 -18.23 -8.03 -7.23
N PHE A 144 -17.69 -6.80 -7.08
CA PHE A 144 -16.28 -6.54 -7.37
C PHE A 144 -15.63 -5.63 -6.35
N ASP A 145 -14.53 -6.10 -5.75
CA ASP A 145 -13.62 -5.22 -5.03
C ASP A 145 -12.82 -4.39 -6.02
N LEU A 146 -12.87 -3.08 -5.89
CA LEU A 146 -12.01 -2.16 -6.64
C LEU A 146 -10.96 -1.59 -5.72
N SER A 147 -9.73 -1.62 -6.17
CA SER A 147 -8.63 -0.89 -5.53
C SER A 147 -8.12 0.16 -6.49
N LEU A 148 -7.97 1.38 -5.99
CA LEU A 148 -7.42 2.50 -6.74
C LEU A 148 -6.06 2.87 -6.18
N ILE A 149 -5.07 2.99 -7.07
CA ILE A 149 -3.76 3.52 -6.74
C ILE A 149 -3.56 4.82 -7.50
N HIS A 150 -3.18 5.86 -6.79
CA HIS A 150 -2.71 7.12 -7.37
C HIS A 150 -1.23 7.29 -7.06
N ILE A 151 -0.47 7.37 -8.08
CA ILE A 151 0.99 7.51 -8.01
C ILE A 151 1.40 8.93 -8.40
#